data_657b9014484382a86e6e41ab7936b3be
#
_entry.id   657b9014484382a86e6e41ab7936b3be
#
_cell.length_a   1.000
_cell.length_b   1.000
_cell.length_c   1.000
_cell.angle_alpha   90.00
_cell.angle_beta   90.00
_cell.angle_gamma   90.00
#
_symmetry.space_group_name_H-M   'P 1'
#
loop_
_entity.id
_entity.type
_entity.pdbx_description
1 polymer ?
#
loop_
_entity_poly.entity_id
_entity_poly.type
_entity_poly.pdbx_seq_one_letter_code
_entity_poly.pdbx_strand_id
1 'polypeptide(L)'
;ADKLILPGVGAFPDAMKMLDEAGLTEVIKEQAKKKALMGICLGMQMLFDKSYEFGETEGLGLIPGTVELMHPANDLVIPHIGWNSLEKNEPCKLLESVNDGDYVYFVHSYAAVTDSKNVAAYCDYGMKVPALVMSGNVYGCQFHPEKSGKTGLGILKTFASL
;
A
#
# COMPACT_ATOMS: atom_id res chain seq x y z
N ALA A 1 -20.34 4.91 6.17
CA ALA A 1 -19.61 3.77 5.62
C ALA A 1 -19.03 2.94 6.75
N ASP A 2 -19.02 1.63 6.60
CA ASP A 2 -18.47 0.69 7.60
C ASP A 2 -16.97 0.45 7.39
N LYS A 3 -16.51 0.62 6.15
CA LYS A 3 -15.13 0.49 5.75
C LYS A 3 -14.72 1.61 4.81
N LEU A 4 -13.43 1.89 4.72
CA LEU A 4 -12.88 2.96 3.92
C LEU A 4 -11.86 2.43 2.93
N ILE A 5 -11.89 2.95 1.71
CA ILE A 5 -10.84 2.74 0.72
C ILE A 5 -10.26 4.10 0.35
N LEU A 6 -8.95 4.21 0.41
CA LEU A 6 -8.18 5.36 -0.02
C LEU A 6 -7.44 5.00 -1.32
N PRO A 7 -8.03 5.24 -2.49
CA PRO A 7 -7.31 5.08 -3.75
C PRO A 7 -6.40 6.29 -3.98
N GLY A 8 -5.47 6.16 -4.90
CA GLY A 8 -4.67 7.30 -5.30
C GLY A 8 -3.78 6.97 -6.49
N VAL A 9 -3.62 7.96 -7.36
CA VAL A 9 -2.69 7.97 -8.48
C VAL A 9 -1.99 9.33 -8.55
N GLY A 10 -0.81 9.38 -9.14
CA GLY A 10 -0.02 10.60 -9.26
C GLY A 10 1.04 10.74 -8.16
N ALA A 11 1.40 11.97 -7.82
CA ALA A 11 2.48 12.28 -6.91
C ALA A 11 2.00 12.41 -5.45
N PHE A 12 2.82 11.93 -4.53
CA PHE A 12 2.53 11.94 -3.09
C PHE A 12 2.24 13.36 -2.54
N PRO A 13 3.08 14.40 -2.82
CA PRO A 13 2.81 15.74 -2.31
C PRO A 13 1.46 16.31 -2.75
N ASP A 14 1.13 16.12 -4.02
CA ASP A 14 -0.12 16.61 -4.59
C ASP A 14 -1.34 15.93 -3.96
N ALA A 15 -1.25 14.61 -3.75
CA ALA A 15 -2.33 13.85 -3.13
C ALA A 15 -2.55 14.27 -1.67
N MET A 16 -1.50 14.46 -0.88
CA MET A 16 -1.63 14.94 0.50
C MET A 16 -2.20 16.35 0.56
N LYS A 17 -1.76 17.24 -0.33
CA LYS A 17 -2.32 18.58 -0.46
C LYS A 17 -3.82 18.55 -0.77
N MET A 18 -4.25 17.71 -1.70
CA MET A 18 -5.67 17.56 -2.04
C MET A 18 -6.50 17.04 -0.85
N LEU A 19 -5.97 16.12 -0.05
CA LEU A 19 -6.64 15.67 1.17
C LEU A 19 -6.79 16.78 2.20
N ASP A 20 -5.74 17.60 2.39
CA ASP A 20 -5.75 18.72 3.32
C ASP A 20 -6.74 19.80 2.89
N GLU A 21 -6.71 20.19 1.62
CA GLU A 21 -7.64 21.18 1.04
C GLU A 21 -9.10 20.70 1.11
N ALA A 22 -9.35 19.41 1.00
CA ALA A 22 -10.68 18.83 1.17
C ALA A 22 -11.11 18.64 2.63
N GLY A 23 -10.22 18.92 3.59
CA GLY A 23 -10.48 18.72 5.03
C GLY A 23 -10.60 17.24 5.42
N LEU A 24 -10.04 16.32 4.61
CA LEU A 24 -10.20 14.87 4.81
C LEU A 24 -9.09 14.25 5.65
N THR A 25 -7.94 14.88 5.79
CA THR A 25 -6.76 14.31 6.49
C THR A 25 -7.11 13.89 7.91
N GLU A 26 -7.63 14.78 8.73
CA GLU A 26 -8.00 14.45 10.12
C GLU A 26 -9.23 13.52 10.20
N VAL A 27 -10.17 13.65 9.28
CA VAL A 27 -11.33 12.75 9.20
C VAL A 27 -10.89 11.31 8.94
N ILE A 28 -9.96 11.08 8.00
CA ILE A 28 -9.44 9.75 7.71
C ILE A 28 -8.71 9.18 8.93
N LYS A 29 -7.85 9.96 9.58
CA LYS A 29 -7.13 9.53 10.80
C LYS A 29 -8.10 9.12 11.91
N GLU A 30 -9.14 9.90 12.15
CA GLU A 30 -10.14 9.59 13.18
C GLU A 30 -11.00 8.37 12.82
N GLN A 31 -11.40 8.23 11.56
CA GLN A 31 -12.19 7.07 11.14
C GLN A 31 -11.35 5.78 11.12
N ALA A 32 -10.07 5.87 10.79
CA ALA A 32 -9.16 4.72 10.81
C ALA A 32 -8.98 4.12 12.22
N LYS A 33 -9.24 4.86 13.28
CA LYS A 33 -9.24 4.32 14.65
C LYS A 33 -10.41 3.37 14.93
N LYS A 34 -11.47 3.44 14.14
CA LYS A 34 -12.75 2.76 14.39
C LYS A 34 -13.17 1.81 13.27
N LYS A 35 -12.64 1.99 12.07
CA LYS A 35 -13.07 1.30 10.86
C LYS A 35 -11.86 0.74 10.12
N ALA A 36 -12.06 -0.36 9.41
CA ALA A 36 -11.04 -0.85 8.51
C ALA A 36 -10.82 0.13 7.37
N LEU A 37 -9.55 0.45 7.11
CA LEU A 37 -9.10 1.32 6.03
C LEU A 37 -8.14 0.55 5.12
N MET A 38 -8.33 0.62 3.82
CA MET A 38 -7.39 0.10 2.82
C MET A 38 -6.89 1.22 1.91
N GLY A 39 -5.58 1.44 1.89
CA GLY A 39 -4.92 2.27 0.88
C GLY A 39 -4.52 1.45 -0.34
N ILE A 40 -4.70 1.98 -1.54
CA ILE A 40 -4.33 1.31 -2.80
C ILE A 40 -3.32 2.17 -3.57
N CYS A 41 -2.19 1.58 -3.92
CA CYS A 41 -1.08 2.21 -4.65
C CYS A 41 -0.59 3.48 -3.94
N LEU A 42 -0.77 4.67 -4.52
CA LEU A 42 -0.45 5.93 -3.85
C LEU A 42 -1.22 6.09 -2.53
N GLY A 43 -2.47 5.62 -2.46
CA GLY A 43 -3.25 5.62 -1.23
C GLY A 43 -2.61 4.79 -0.12
N MET A 44 -1.97 3.67 -0.44
CA MET A 44 -1.17 2.91 0.51
C MET A 44 0.06 3.71 0.97
N GLN A 45 0.76 4.36 0.05
CA GLN A 45 1.94 5.17 0.39
C GLN A 45 1.57 6.32 1.35
N MET A 46 0.42 6.96 1.16
CA MET A 46 -0.06 8.04 2.03
C MET A 46 -0.34 7.59 3.47
N LEU A 47 -0.44 6.29 3.76
CA LEU A 47 -0.65 5.77 5.12
C LEU A 47 0.59 5.94 6.01
N PHE A 48 1.78 6.08 5.43
CA PHE A 48 3.05 6.17 6.14
C PHE A 48 3.31 7.54 6.75
N ASP A 49 4.38 7.66 7.54
CA ASP A 49 4.73 8.91 8.23
C ASP A 49 5.11 10.00 7.24
N LYS A 50 5.87 9.66 6.19
CA LYS A 50 6.32 10.60 5.17
C LYS A 50 6.81 9.93 3.89
N SER A 51 6.92 10.74 2.84
CA SER A 51 7.52 10.36 1.56
C SER A 51 8.60 11.35 1.15
N TYR A 52 9.58 10.85 0.42
CA TYR A 52 10.64 11.65 -0.19
C TYR A 52 10.44 11.89 -1.70
N GLU A 53 9.24 11.65 -2.21
CA GLU A 53 8.88 11.95 -3.59
C GLU A 53 8.80 13.47 -3.80
N PHE A 54 9.68 13.99 -4.65
CA PHE A 54 9.82 15.44 -4.92
C PHE A 54 10.07 16.30 -3.66
N GLY A 55 10.83 15.77 -2.71
CA GLY A 55 11.09 16.39 -1.42
C GLY A 55 10.35 15.70 -0.29
N GLU A 56 10.57 16.14 0.93
CA GLU A 56 9.95 15.56 2.11
C GLU A 56 8.52 16.08 2.29
N THR A 57 7.55 15.17 2.33
CA THR A 57 6.14 15.47 2.60
C THR A 57 5.61 14.52 3.66
N GLU A 58 4.92 15.04 4.68
CA GLU A 58 4.26 14.24 5.71
C GLU A 58 3.06 13.49 5.13
N GLY A 59 2.89 12.22 5.55
CA GLY A 59 1.74 11.40 5.25
C GLY A 59 0.72 11.39 6.39
N LEU A 60 -0.15 10.37 6.38
CA LEU A 60 -1.19 10.21 7.40
C LEU A 60 -0.67 9.65 8.73
N GLY A 61 0.53 9.04 8.75
CA GLY A 61 1.14 8.49 9.96
C GLY A 61 0.34 7.35 10.61
N LEU A 62 -0.39 6.57 9.79
CA LEU A 62 -1.20 5.43 10.26
C LEU A 62 -0.39 4.12 10.30
N ILE A 63 0.66 4.03 9.52
CA ILE A 63 1.63 2.92 9.52
C ILE A 63 3.03 3.53 9.68
N PRO A 64 3.84 3.09 10.64
CA PRO A 64 5.21 3.61 10.82
C PRO A 64 6.10 3.32 9.62
N GLY A 65 6.85 4.30 9.16
CA GLY A 65 7.81 4.16 8.09
C GLY A 65 7.80 5.31 7.09
N THR A 66 8.57 5.14 6.03
CA THR A 66 8.75 6.15 4.98
C THR A 66 8.46 5.56 3.61
N VAL A 67 8.31 6.41 2.61
CA VAL A 67 8.19 6.03 1.20
C VAL A 67 9.37 6.65 0.43
N GLU A 68 10.13 5.79 -0.24
CA GLU A 68 11.40 6.16 -0.86
C GLU A 68 11.49 5.66 -2.30
N LEU A 69 12.32 6.33 -3.11
CA LEU A 69 12.59 5.90 -4.48
C LEU A 69 13.21 4.50 -4.47
N MET A 70 12.75 3.62 -5.33
CA MET A 70 13.30 2.27 -5.46
C MET A 70 14.68 2.29 -6.12
N HIS A 71 15.55 1.41 -5.64
CA HIS A 71 16.87 1.15 -6.21
C HIS A 71 17.07 -0.35 -6.43
N PRO A 72 16.36 -0.93 -7.41
CA PRO A 72 16.44 -2.38 -7.66
C PRO A 72 17.82 -2.77 -8.20
N ALA A 73 18.28 -3.96 -7.81
CA ALA A 73 19.50 -4.57 -8.34
C ALA A 73 19.29 -5.09 -9.77
N ASN A 74 20.38 -5.60 -10.38
CA ASN A 74 20.39 -6.28 -11.68
C ASN A 74 19.87 -5.43 -12.85
N ASP A 75 20.15 -4.13 -12.84
CA ASP A 75 19.78 -3.18 -13.90
C ASP A 75 18.27 -3.15 -14.22
N LEU A 76 17.44 -3.57 -13.25
CA LEU A 76 15.99 -3.46 -13.37
C LEU A 76 15.58 -1.99 -13.38
N VAL A 77 14.67 -1.65 -14.27
CA VAL A 77 14.23 -0.27 -14.47
C VAL A 77 13.06 0.09 -13.55
N ILE A 78 12.96 1.38 -13.21
CA ILE A 78 11.78 1.96 -12.59
C ILE A 78 11.06 2.85 -13.60
N PRO A 79 9.72 2.91 -13.58
CA PRO A 79 8.84 2.25 -12.61
C PRO A 79 8.79 0.72 -12.75
N HIS A 80 8.52 0.04 -11.61
CA HIS A 80 8.12 -1.37 -11.59
C HIS A 80 6.70 -1.46 -12.15
N ILE A 81 6.57 -1.94 -13.40
CA ILE A 81 5.29 -2.07 -14.11
C ILE A 81 5.11 -3.52 -14.52
N GLY A 82 3.96 -4.09 -14.18
CA GLY A 82 3.57 -5.43 -14.62
C GLY A 82 3.16 -6.35 -13.49
N TRP A 83 3.00 -7.62 -13.85
CA TRP A 83 2.64 -8.68 -12.92
C TRP A 83 3.87 -9.19 -12.18
N ASN A 84 3.74 -9.34 -10.86
CA ASN A 84 4.78 -9.93 -10.03
C ASN A 84 4.13 -10.75 -8.91
N SER A 85 4.88 -11.74 -8.40
CA SER A 85 4.37 -12.70 -7.43
C SER A 85 4.50 -12.19 -5.99
N LEU A 86 3.54 -12.59 -5.16
CA LEU A 86 3.53 -12.33 -3.73
C LEU A 86 4.25 -13.44 -2.96
N GLU A 87 4.99 -13.03 -1.95
CA GLU A 87 5.59 -13.87 -0.93
C GLU A 87 5.05 -13.44 0.44
N LYS A 88 4.33 -14.34 1.10
CA LYS A 88 3.73 -14.06 2.42
C LYS A 88 4.81 -13.87 3.48
N ASN A 89 4.57 -12.97 4.41
CA ASN A 89 5.44 -12.68 5.54
C ASN A 89 4.67 -12.80 6.85
N GLU A 90 4.02 -11.73 7.30
CA GLU A 90 3.24 -11.77 8.53
C GLU A 90 1.80 -12.25 8.31
N PRO A 91 1.19 -12.97 9.28
CA PRO A 91 -0.20 -13.40 9.17
C PRO A 91 -1.14 -12.22 8.96
N CYS A 92 -1.99 -12.32 7.93
CA CYS A 92 -2.97 -11.29 7.59
C CYS A 92 -4.23 -11.91 7.00
N LYS A 93 -5.39 -11.51 7.53
CA LYS A 93 -6.69 -11.99 7.02
C LYS A 93 -6.88 -11.75 5.54
N LEU A 94 -6.40 -10.63 5.01
CA LEU A 94 -6.52 -10.30 3.59
C LEU A 94 -5.84 -11.31 2.67
N LEU A 95 -4.92 -12.12 3.22
CA LEU A 95 -4.17 -13.14 2.48
C LEU A 95 -4.72 -14.57 2.66
N GLU A 96 -5.90 -14.75 3.25
CA GLU A 96 -6.49 -16.07 3.45
C GLU A 96 -6.71 -16.84 2.14
N SER A 97 -7.10 -16.14 1.08
CA SER A 97 -7.33 -16.70 -0.26
C SER A 97 -6.11 -16.62 -1.18
N VAL A 98 -4.95 -16.15 -0.69
CA VAL A 98 -3.73 -15.91 -1.47
C VAL A 98 -2.70 -16.99 -1.14
N ASN A 99 -2.05 -17.52 -2.18
CA ASN A 99 -0.92 -18.44 -2.04
C ASN A 99 0.39 -17.74 -2.38
N ASP A 100 1.50 -18.24 -1.82
CA ASP A 100 2.83 -17.80 -2.26
C ASP A 100 2.99 -18.09 -3.76
N GLY A 101 3.47 -17.10 -4.49
CA GLY A 101 3.60 -17.18 -5.94
C GLY A 101 2.39 -16.67 -6.72
N ASP A 102 1.27 -16.32 -6.07
CA ASP A 102 0.15 -15.66 -6.76
C ASP A 102 0.55 -14.29 -7.29
N TYR A 103 0.15 -13.97 -8.53
CA TYR A 103 0.52 -12.75 -9.23
C TYR A 103 -0.48 -11.63 -9.01
N VAL A 104 0.06 -10.41 -8.86
CA VAL A 104 -0.70 -9.15 -8.77
C VAL A 104 -0.03 -8.09 -9.65
N TYR A 105 -0.76 -7.03 -9.98
CA TYR A 105 -0.31 -5.99 -10.90
C TYR A 105 0.22 -4.76 -10.18
N PHE A 106 1.46 -4.37 -10.53
CA PHE A 106 2.19 -3.21 -10.00
C PHE A 106 2.38 -2.13 -11.05
N VAL A 107 2.39 -0.89 -10.60
CA VAL A 107 2.87 0.28 -11.34
C VAL A 107 3.30 1.36 -10.35
N HIS A 108 4.60 1.38 -9.98
CA HIS A 108 5.13 2.34 -9.01
C HIS A 108 6.65 2.51 -9.15
N SER A 109 7.18 3.65 -8.73
CA SER A 109 8.61 3.95 -8.65
C SER A 109 9.11 4.09 -7.22
N TYR A 110 8.20 4.35 -6.27
CA TYR A 110 8.48 4.49 -4.86
C TYR A 110 7.93 3.29 -4.10
N ALA A 111 8.57 2.92 -3.01
CA ALA A 111 8.20 1.81 -2.17
C ALA A 111 8.27 2.19 -0.69
N ALA A 112 7.48 1.51 0.12
CA ALA A 112 7.52 1.68 1.57
C ALA A 112 8.80 1.11 2.16
N VAL A 113 9.34 1.80 3.16
CA VAL A 113 10.42 1.34 4.05
C VAL A 113 9.84 1.31 5.45
N THR A 114 9.61 0.12 5.98
CA THR A 114 8.95 -0.11 7.27
C THR A 114 9.48 -1.38 7.93
N ASP A 115 9.18 -1.55 9.21
CA ASP A 115 9.50 -2.76 9.94
C ASP A 115 8.76 -3.97 9.35
N SER A 116 9.43 -5.11 9.27
CA SER A 116 8.89 -6.37 8.76
C SER A 116 7.55 -6.78 9.38
N LYS A 117 7.32 -6.45 10.65
CA LYS A 117 6.05 -6.72 11.35
C LYS A 117 4.85 -6.00 10.73
N ASN A 118 5.07 -4.92 10.00
CA ASN A 118 4.02 -4.17 9.29
C ASN A 118 3.80 -4.68 7.87
N VAL A 119 4.54 -5.69 7.42
CA VAL A 119 4.48 -6.22 6.06
C VAL A 119 3.84 -7.60 6.07
N ALA A 120 2.65 -7.72 5.48
CA ALA A 120 1.96 -9.00 5.32
C ALA A 120 2.48 -9.81 4.13
N ALA A 121 2.88 -9.14 3.05
CA ALA A 121 3.48 -9.78 1.88
C ALA A 121 4.49 -8.86 1.19
N TYR A 122 5.53 -9.47 0.65
CA TYR A 122 6.53 -8.84 -0.22
C TYR A 122 6.35 -9.28 -1.68
N CYS A 123 6.95 -8.53 -2.60
CA CYS A 123 7.37 -9.05 -3.89
C CYS A 123 8.87 -8.79 -4.09
N ASP A 124 9.51 -9.59 -4.96
CA ASP A 124 10.91 -9.38 -5.34
C ASP A 124 10.96 -8.63 -6.68
N TYR A 125 11.62 -7.48 -6.68
CA TYR A 125 11.94 -6.71 -7.88
C TYR A 125 13.41 -6.24 -7.81
N GLY A 126 14.35 -7.20 -7.70
CA GLY A 126 15.75 -6.88 -7.43
C GLY A 126 15.97 -6.21 -6.07
N MET A 127 14.94 -6.12 -5.28
CA MET A 127 14.87 -5.72 -3.88
C MET A 127 13.55 -6.24 -3.28
N LYS A 128 13.51 -6.44 -1.99
CA LYS A 128 12.24 -6.76 -1.30
C LYS A 128 11.34 -5.53 -1.22
N VAL A 129 10.21 -5.61 -1.90
CA VAL A 129 9.21 -4.52 -1.95
C VAL A 129 8.02 -4.91 -1.09
N PRO A 130 7.68 -4.12 -0.05
CA PRO A 130 6.43 -4.31 0.68
C PRO A 130 5.22 -4.18 -0.26
N ALA A 131 4.56 -5.31 -0.51
CA ALA A 131 3.44 -5.39 -1.44
C ALA A 131 2.09 -5.22 -0.75
N LEU A 132 1.92 -5.83 0.43
CA LEU A 132 0.76 -5.63 1.30
C LEU A 132 1.26 -5.32 2.70
N VAL A 133 0.81 -4.19 3.24
CA VAL A 133 1.17 -3.70 4.57
C VAL A 133 -0.03 -3.61 5.49
N MET A 134 0.22 -3.61 6.80
CA MET A 134 -0.83 -3.54 7.82
C MET A 134 -0.35 -2.93 9.12
N SER A 135 -1.26 -2.28 9.83
CA SER A 135 -1.10 -1.87 11.23
C SER A 135 -2.50 -1.77 11.86
N GLY A 136 -2.80 -2.66 12.81
CA GLY A 136 -4.15 -2.75 13.38
C GLY A 136 -5.21 -3.04 12.31
N ASN A 137 -6.15 -2.15 12.14
CA ASN A 137 -7.22 -2.22 11.13
C ASN A 137 -6.94 -1.41 9.86
N VAL A 138 -5.71 -0.93 9.70
CA VAL A 138 -5.25 -0.21 8.51
C VAL A 138 -4.43 -1.15 7.64
N TYR A 139 -4.78 -1.21 6.37
CA TYR A 139 -4.15 -2.07 5.36
C TYR A 139 -3.74 -1.25 4.15
N GLY A 140 -2.74 -1.72 3.41
CA GLY A 140 -2.33 -1.07 2.17
C GLY A 140 -1.82 -2.06 1.13
N CYS A 141 -2.23 -1.89 -0.12
CA CYS A 141 -1.73 -2.63 -1.27
C CYS A 141 -0.89 -1.70 -2.16
N GLN A 142 0.39 -2.03 -2.38
CA GLN A 142 1.20 -1.31 -3.37
C GLN A 142 0.74 -1.64 -4.79
N PHE A 143 0.30 -2.87 -5.01
CA PHE A 143 -0.36 -3.30 -6.25
C PHE A 143 -1.80 -2.79 -6.33
N HIS A 144 -2.40 -2.94 -7.50
CA HIS A 144 -3.79 -2.64 -7.75
C HIS A 144 -4.65 -3.92 -7.64
N PRO A 145 -5.32 -4.19 -6.52
CA PRO A 145 -6.12 -5.41 -6.38
C PRO A 145 -7.26 -5.47 -7.41
N GLU A 146 -7.82 -4.33 -7.79
CA GLU A 146 -8.86 -4.23 -8.81
C GLU A 146 -8.37 -4.62 -10.22
N LYS A 147 -7.04 -4.64 -10.44
CA LYS A 147 -6.39 -5.05 -11.70
C LYS A 147 -5.65 -6.39 -11.58
N SER A 148 -5.79 -7.07 -10.46
CA SER A 148 -5.00 -8.28 -10.12
C SER A 148 -5.80 -9.58 -10.21
N GLY A 149 -6.81 -9.62 -11.07
CA GLY A 149 -7.58 -10.83 -11.37
C GLY A 149 -8.23 -11.46 -10.13
N LYS A 150 -8.23 -12.79 -10.05
CA LYS A 150 -8.86 -13.54 -8.95
C LYS A 150 -8.17 -13.27 -7.61
N THR A 151 -6.85 -13.17 -7.58
CA THR A 151 -6.07 -12.88 -6.37
C THR A 151 -6.48 -11.53 -5.78
N GLY A 152 -6.51 -10.49 -6.60
CA GLY A 152 -6.92 -9.16 -6.17
C GLY A 152 -8.38 -9.09 -5.71
N LEU A 153 -9.29 -9.73 -6.44
CA LEU A 153 -10.71 -9.83 -6.05
C LEU A 153 -10.90 -10.57 -4.73
N GLY A 154 -10.11 -11.63 -4.48
CA GLY A 154 -10.12 -12.34 -3.20
C GLY A 154 -9.74 -11.42 -2.04
N ILE A 155 -8.68 -10.63 -2.20
CA ILE A 155 -8.26 -9.65 -1.20
C ILE A 155 -9.36 -8.61 -0.92
N LEU A 156 -9.97 -8.05 -1.98
CA LEU A 156 -11.06 -7.08 -1.85
C LEU A 156 -12.30 -7.68 -1.18
N LYS A 157 -12.67 -8.91 -1.53
CA LYS A 157 -13.77 -9.64 -0.88
C LYS A 157 -13.52 -9.83 0.61
N THR A 158 -12.32 -10.27 0.98
CA THR A 158 -11.94 -10.46 2.39
C THR A 158 -11.99 -9.12 3.13
N PHE A 159 -11.45 -8.05 2.55
CA PHE A 159 -11.55 -6.71 3.13
C PHE A 159 -13.01 -6.28 3.35
N ALA A 160 -13.86 -6.50 2.38
CA ALA A 160 -15.29 -6.15 2.48
C ALA A 160 -16.02 -6.91 3.60
N SER A 161 -15.51 -8.07 3.99
CA SER A 161 -16.12 -8.94 5.02
C SER A 161 -15.51 -8.80 6.43
N LEU A 162 -14.47 -7.96 6.61
CA LEU A 162 -13.83 -7.73 7.93
C LEU A 162 -14.81 -7.22 9.00
#